data_33ba6eca6d3f1bf6793b5fb3176e2fad
#
_entry.id   33ba6eca6d3f1bf6793b5fb3176e2fad
#
_cell.length_a   1.000
_cell.length_b   1.000
_cell.length_c   1.000
_cell.angle_alpha   90.00
_cell.angle_beta   90.00
_cell.angle_gamma   90.00
#
_symmetry.space_group_name_H-M   'P 1'
#
loop_
_entity.id
_entity.type
_entity.pdbx_description
1 polymer ?
#
loop_
_entity_poly.entity_id
_entity_poly.type
_entity_poly.pdbx_seq_one_letter_code
_entity_poly.pdbx_strand_id
1 'polypeptide(L)'
;MSELPENKLTDSLLEYPCEFPLKIFGLQQAGFAQAVLEVVVRHDPDFQAGSMEMRASKNARYLSLTCTIRATSREQLDTLYQELCDHPLVVMVL
;
A
#
# COMPACT_ATOMS: atom_id res chain seq x y z
N MET A 1 -28.57 15.73 7.95
CA MET A 1 -28.27 15.20 7.78
C MET A 1 -27.27 14.79 8.07
N SER A 2 -27.03 14.50 8.42
CA SER A 2 -26.03 14.31 8.62
C SER A 2 -25.29 13.83 7.82
N GLU A 3 -24.40 14.23 7.60
CA GLU A 3 -23.63 13.73 6.78
C GLU A 3 -22.90 12.62 7.28
N LEU A 4 -22.62 11.61 6.50
CA LEU A 4 -21.79 10.50 6.88
C LEU A 4 -20.36 10.94 6.89
N PRO A 5 -19.56 10.46 7.84
CA PRO A 5 -18.12 10.66 7.79
C PRO A 5 -17.57 10.10 6.51
N GLU A 6 -16.54 10.72 5.99
CA GLU A 6 -15.98 10.28 4.74
C GLU A 6 -15.48 8.87 4.76
N ASN A 7 -14.83 8.48 5.86
CA ASN A 7 -14.31 7.12 5.93
C ASN A 7 -15.44 6.10 5.94
N LYS A 8 -16.57 6.45 6.52
CA LYS A 8 -17.68 5.53 6.51
C LYS A 8 -18.28 5.42 5.13
N LEU A 9 -18.34 6.52 4.40
CA LEU A 9 -18.81 6.48 3.05
C LEU A 9 -17.90 5.64 2.18
N THR A 10 -16.59 5.78 2.36
CA THR A 10 -15.62 4.99 1.62
C THR A 10 -15.82 3.52 1.88
N ASP A 11 -16.04 3.15 3.13
CA ASP A 11 -16.32 1.77 3.48
C ASP A 11 -17.51 1.23 2.73
N SER A 12 -18.55 2.04 2.64
CA SER A 12 -19.76 1.60 1.97
C SER A 12 -19.56 1.37 0.49
N LEU A 13 -18.61 2.10 -0.11
CA LEU A 13 -18.36 1.98 -1.53
C LEU A 13 -17.41 0.83 -1.88
N LEU A 14 -16.66 0.33 -0.90
CA LEU A 14 -15.75 -0.77 -1.16
C LEU A 14 -16.48 -2.08 -1.03
N GLU A 15 -16.28 -2.93 -2.01
CA GLU A 15 -16.81 -4.29 -1.97
C GLU A 15 -15.65 -5.24 -1.96
N TYR A 16 -15.63 -6.14 -0.99
CA TYR A 16 -14.56 -7.10 -0.84
C TYR A 16 -14.97 -8.45 -1.39
N PRO A 17 -14.08 -9.18 -2.00
CA PRO A 17 -12.70 -8.77 -2.28
C PRO A 17 -12.64 -7.83 -3.47
N CYS A 18 -11.62 -6.98 -3.47
CA CYS A 18 -11.41 -6.07 -4.59
C CYS A 18 -9.93 -5.79 -4.73
N GLU A 19 -9.57 -5.25 -5.88
CA GLU A 19 -8.20 -4.82 -6.10
C GLU A 19 -8.03 -3.42 -5.58
N PHE A 20 -7.00 -3.21 -4.80
CA PHE A 20 -6.78 -1.94 -4.13
C PHE A 20 -5.33 -1.50 -4.35
N PRO A 21 -5.10 -0.43 -5.11
CA PRO A 21 -3.73 0.03 -5.34
C PRO A 21 -3.22 0.86 -4.17
N LEU A 22 -2.02 0.55 -3.74
CA LEU A 22 -1.32 1.31 -2.71
C LEU A 22 -0.07 1.90 -3.33
N LYS A 23 0.19 3.16 -3.03
CA LYS A 23 1.40 3.80 -3.50
C LYS A 23 2.29 4.09 -2.30
N ILE A 24 3.47 3.51 -2.29
CA ILE A 24 4.38 3.54 -1.16
C ILE A 24 5.64 4.25 -1.57
N PHE A 25 6.01 5.28 -0.79
CA PHE A 25 7.17 6.11 -1.10
C PHE A 25 8.25 5.90 -0.07
N GLY A 26 9.49 5.87 -0.53
CA GLY A 26 10.65 5.80 0.36
C GLY A 26 11.86 6.36 -0.35
N LEU A 27 12.96 6.45 0.38
CA LEU A 27 14.21 6.82 -0.24
C LEU A 27 14.67 5.70 -1.14
N GLN A 28 15.28 6.06 -2.27
CA GLN A 28 15.79 5.06 -3.17
C GLN A 28 17.08 4.50 -2.61
N GLN A 29 16.97 3.34 -1.99
CA GLN A 29 18.11 2.68 -1.37
C GLN A 29 17.91 1.19 -1.42
N ALA A 30 19.01 0.47 -1.24
CA ALA A 30 18.96 -0.97 -1.29
C ALA A 30 18.03 -1.51 -0.22
N GLY A 31 17.24 -2.51 -0.58
CA GLY A 31 16.36 -3.17 0.36
C GLY A 31 14.98 -2.56 0.51
N PHE A 32 14.74 -1.36 -0.03
CA PHE A 32 13.43 -0.74 0.13
C PHE A 32 12.34 -1.57 -0.55
N ALA A 33 12.53 -1.89 -1.83
CA ALA A 33 11.51 -2.65 -2.56
C ALA A 33 11.28 -4.02 -1.94
N GLN A 34 12.37 -4.68 -1.52
CA GLN A 34 12.27 -5.99 -0.91
C GLN A 34 11.51 -5.91 0.41
N ALA A 35 11.79 -4.89 1.21
CA ALA A 35 11.10 -4.72 2.49
C ALA A 35 9.61 -4.52 2.29
N VAL A 36 9.25 -3.68 1.32
CA VAL A 36 7.83 -3.45 1.03
C VAL A 36 7.17 -4.73 0.55
N LEU A 37 7.86 -5.45 -0.33
CA LEU A 37 7.32 -6.71 -0.83
C LEU A 37 7.04 -7.69 0.29
N GLU A 38 7.95 -7.79 1.25
CA GLU A 38 7.76 -8.72 2.37
C GLU A 38 6.54 -8.36 3.19
N VAL A 39 6.32 -7.08 3.42
CA VAL A 39 5.14 -6.65 4.15
C VAL A 39 3.87 -6.97 3.37
N VAL A 40 3.86 -6.63 2.08
CA VAL A 40 2.67 -6.83 1.26
C VAL A 40 2.30 -8.30 1.18
N VAL A 41 3.28 -9.17 0.99
CA VAL A 41 3.02 -10.60 0.83
C VAL A 41 2.45 -11.21 2.10
N ARG A 42 2.81 -10.68 3.27
CA ARG A 42 2.23 -11.19 4.51
C ARG A 42 0.73 -10.95 4.59
N HIS A 43 0.25 -9.89 3.94
CA HIS A 43 -1.17 -9.56 3.97
C HIS A 43 -1.92 -10.03 2.74
N ASP A 44 -1.19 -10.25 1.65
CA ASP A 44 -1.77 -10.76 0.41
C ASP A 44 -0.80 -11.80 -0.17
N PRO A 45 -0.91 -13.06 0.28
CA PRO A 45 0.05 -14.09 -0.15
C PRO A 45 0.05 -14.33 -1.64
N ASP A 46 -1.02 -13.96 -2.33
CA ASP A 46 -1.09 -14.16 -3.78
C ASP A 46 -0.51 -13.00 -4.58
N PHE A 47 0.01 -11.99 -3.89
CA PHE A 47 0.57 -10.83 -4.57
C PHE A 47 1.76 -11.26 -5.44
N GLN A 48 1.76 -10.78 -6.69
CA GLN A 48 2.82 -11.10 -7.64
C GLN A 48 3.87 -10.01 -7.61
N ALA A 49 5.09 -10.38 -7.22
CA ALA A 49 6.17 -9.40 -7.14
C ALA A 49 6.39 -8.69 -8.47
N GLY A 50 6.21 -9.40 -9.57
CA GLY A 50 6.41 -8.81 -10.88
C GLY A 50 5.39 -7.76 -11.26
N SER A 51 4.27 -7.68 -10.54
CA SER A 51 3.26 -6.68 -10.83
C SER A 51 3.51 -5.36 -10.10
N MET A 52 4.50 -5.33 -9.21
CA MET A 52 4.82 -4.11 -8.48
C MET A 52 5.47 -3.11 -9.42
N GLU A 53 4.90 -1.92 -9.50
CA GLU A 53 5.42 -0.88 -10.37
C GLU A 53 6.33 0.03 -9.58
N MET A 54 7.48 0.37 -10.18
CA MET A 54 8.46 1.22 -9.54
C MET A 54 8.69 2.46 -10.35
N ARG A 55 8.78 3.60 -9.68
CA ARG A 55 9.04 4.85 -10.35
C ARG A 55 9.97 5.69 -9.50
N ALA A 56 11.11 6.04 -10.07
CA ALA A 56 12.07 6.90 -9.40
C ALA A 56 11.65 8.35 -9.56
N SER A 57 11.92 9.15 -8.53
CA SER A 57 11.67 10.58 -8.64
C SER A 57 12.69 11.21 -9.57
N LYS A 58 12.45 12.49 -9.87
CA LYS A 58 13.23 13.21 -10.84
C LYS A 58 14.73 13.17 -10.57
N ASN A 59 15.13 13.26 -9.30
CA ASN A 59 16.55 13.20 -8.96
C ASN A 59 16.95 11.84 -8.48
N ALA A 60 16.15 10.82 -8.66
CA ALA A 60 16.43 9.47 -8.19
C ALA A 60 16.63 9.41 -6.69
N ARG A 61 16.08 10.38 -5.95
CA ARG A 61 16.21 10.39 -4.51
C ARG A 61 15.14 9.52 -3.84
N TYR A 62 13.94 9.55 -4.40
CA TYR A 62 12.82 8.81 -3.86
C TYR A 62 12.35 7.78 -4.86
N LEU A 63 11.78 6.73 -4.33
CA LEU A 63 11.22 5.67 -5.14
C LEU A 63 9.78 5.46 -4.72
N SER A 64 8.87 5.37 -5.68
CA SER A 64 7.50 5.02 -5.38
C SER A 64 7.23 3.62 -5.90
N LEU A 65 6.54 2.84 -5.09
CA LEU A 65 6.15 1.49 -5.44
C LEU A 65 4.63 1.45 -5.45
N THR A 66 4.06 0.97 -6.54
CA THR A 66 2.62 0.79 -6.62
C THR A 66 2.33 -0.69 -6.54
N CYS A 67 1.61 -1.07 -5.50
CA CYS A 67 1.25 -2.46 -5.25
C CYS A 67 -0.27 -2.55 -5.27
N THR A 68 -0.80 -3.28 -6.25
CA THR A 68 -2.23 -3.52 -6.31
C THR A 68 -2.49 -4.83 -5.60
N ILE A 69 -3.08 -4.74 -4.42
CA ILE A 69 -3.31 -5.91 -3.59
C ILE A 69 -4.76 -6.35 -3.70
N ARG A 70 -4.98 -7.61 -3.33
CA ARG A 70 -6.34 -8.10 -3.23
C ARG A 70 -6.82 -7.83 -1.82
N ALA A 71 -7.69 -6.84 -1.71
CA ALA A 71 -8.22 -6.44 -0.41
C ALA A 71 -9.39 -7.34 -0.06
N THR A 72 -9.31 -8.00 1.08
CA THR A 72 -10.37 -8.92 1.52
C THR A 72 -11.20 -8.35 2.64
N SER A 73 -10.71 -7.31 3.33
CA SER A 73 -11.47 -6.69 4.40
C SER A 73 -10.85 -5.35 4.73
N ARG A 74 -11.63 -4.52 5.41
CA ARG A 74 -11.11 -3.26 5.92
C ARG A 74 -9.98 -3.49 6.90
N GLU A 75 -10.12 -4.52 7.73
CA GLU A 75 -9.11 -4.80 8.72
C GLU A 75 -7.78 -5.16 8.09
N GLN A 76 -7.82 -5.93 7.01
CA GLN A 76 -6.59 -6.28 6.30
C GLN A 76 -5.90 -5.02 5.79
N LEU A 77 -6.67 -4.12 5.18
CA LEU A 77 -6.12 -2.89 4.65
C LEU A 77 -5.53 -2.01 5.74
N ASP A 78 -6.25 -1.87 6.85
CA ASP A 78 -5.78 -1.03 7.94
C ASP A 78 -4.48 -1.57 8.52
N THR A 79 -4.41 -2.88 8.72
CA THR A 79 -3.21 -3.50 9.28
C THR A 79 -2.02 -3.35 8.34
N LEU A 80 -2.26 -3.59 7.05
CA LEU A 80 -1.22 -3.43 6.05
C LEU A 80 -0.72 -1.99 6.00
N TYR A 81 -1.65 -1.06 5.96
CA TYR A 81 -1.30 0.35 5.90
C TYR A 81 -0.49 0.76 7.12
N GLN A 82 -0.90 0.32 8.30
CA GLN A 82 -0.20 0.66 9.52
C GLN A 82 1.20 0.07 9.54
N GLU A 83 1.33 -1.16 9.10
CA GLU A 83 2.63 -1.81 9.09
C GLU A 83 3.58 -1.11 8.13
N LEU A 84 3.07 -0.69 6.97
CA LEU A 84 3.88 0.07 6.02
C LEU A 84 4.29 1.41 6.60
N CYS A 85 3.36 2.12 7.23
CA CYS A 85 3.66 3.42 7.80
C CYS A 85 4.68 3.33 8.93
N ASP A 86 4.67 2.22 9.65
CA ASP A 86 5.61 2.03 10.75
C ASP A 86 6.98 1.58 10.29
N HIS A 87 7.13 1.20 9.04
CA HIS A 87 8.39 0.67 8.56
C HIS A 87 9.41 1.80 8.40
N PRO A 88 10.63 1.61 8.90
CA PRO A 88 11.63 2.69 8.87
C PRO A 88 12.04 3.12 7.47
N LEU A 89 11.88 2.26 6.47
CA LEU A 89 12.26 2.63 5.11
C LEU A 89 11.14 3.32 4.34
N VAL A 90 9.94 3.36 4.89
CA VAL A 90 8.78 3.95 4.23
C VAL A 90 8.63 5.39 4.71
N VAL A 91 8.50 6.30 3.74
CA VAL A 91 8.31 7.72 4.04
C VAL A 91 6.82 8.05 4.07
N MET A 92 6.07 7.49 3.15
CA MET A 92 4.65 7.86 3.04
C MET A 92 3.91 6.78 2.27
N VAL A 93 2.65 6.60 2.60
CA VAL A 93 1.76 5.67 1.89
C VAL A 93 0.53 6.45 1.46
N LEU A 94 0.16 6.30 0.21
CA LEU A 94 -1.06 6.91 -0.32
C LEU A 94 -2.08 5.86 -0.72
#